data_b32f33df48dfad0df80427baad29ef73
#
_entry.id   b32f33df48dfad0df80427baad29ef73
#
_cell.length_a   1.000
_cell.length_b   1.000
_cell.length_c   1.000
_cell.angle_alpha   90.00
_cell.angle_beta   90.00
_cell.angle_gamma   90.00
#
_symmetry.space_group_name_H-M   'P 1'
#
loop_
_entity.id
_entity.type
_entity.pdbx_description
1 polymer ?
#
loop_
_entity_poly.entity_id
_entity_poly.type
_entity_poly.pdbx_seq_one_letter_code
_entity_poly.pdbx_strand_id
1 'polypeptide(L)' 'METAPHKYAGQYIACVNKEIVASGKTQLEVFKAAKLVHPHKTIHVSYVPTKRETVLFL' A
#
# COMPACT_ATOMS: atom_id res chain seq x y z
N MET A 1 17.48 -1.82 1.57
CA MET A 1 16.57 -2.63 0.76
C MET A 1 15.28 -1.92 0.47
N GLU A 2 14.88 -1.91 -0.75
CA GLU A 2 13.68 -1.26 -1.18
C GLU A 2 12.46 -2.06 -0.77
N THR A 3 11.51 -1.45 -0.11
CA THR A 3 10.34 -2.17 0.34
C THR A 3 9.11 -1.87 -0.51
N ALA A 4 9.14 -0.81 -1.29
CA ALA A 4 8.00 -0.43 -2.11
C ALA A 4 8.49 0.26 -3.37
N PRO A 5 7.81 -0.01 -4.50
CA PRO A 5 8.20 0.64 -5.76
C PRO A 5 7.88 2.13 -5.73
N HIS A 6 8.67 2.89 -6.46
CA HIS A 6 8.47 4.34 -6.54
C HIS A 6 7.14 4.73 -7.14
N LYS A 7 6.58 3.86 -7.98
CA LYS A 7 5.31 4.18 -8.64
C LYS A 7 4.15 4.28 -7.67
N TYR A 8 4.32 3.79 -6.46
CA TYR A 8 3.27 3.88 -5.44
C TYR A 8 3.52 5.00 -4.43
N ALA A 9 4.52 5.84 -4.66
CA ALA A 9 4.84 6.90 -3.72
C ALA A 9 3.63 7.81 -3.50
N GLY A 10 3.35 8.11 -2.23
CA GLY A 10 2.22 8.94 -1.87
C GLY A 10 0.89 8.21 -1.89
N GLN A 11 0.90 6.90 -1.97
CA GLN A 11 -0.32 6.10 -2.00
C GLN A 11 -0.32 5.05 -0.92
N TYR A 12 -1.51 4.56 -0.62
CA TYR A 12 -1.66 3.38 0.22
C TYR A 12 -1.62 2.14 -0.66
N ILE A 13 -1.08 1.08 -0.14
CA ILE A 13 -1.06 -0.21 -0.84
C ILE A 13 -1.60 -1.28 0.08
N ALA A 14 -2.20 -2.30 -0.52
CA ALA A 14 -2.65 -3.47 0.19
C ALA A 14 -1.85 -4.66 -0.27
N CYS A 15 -1.35 -5.43 0.69
CA CYS A 15 -0.51 -6.59 0.39
C CYS A 15 -1.15 -7.85 0.93
N VAL A 16 -1.06 -8.91 0.15
CA VAL A 16 -1.46 -10.26 0.55
C VAL A 16 -0.32 -11.18 0.18
N ASN A 17 0.20 -11.93 1.17
CA ASN A 17 1.32 -12.84 0.95
C ASN A 17 2.50 -12.13 0.31
N LYS A 18 2.78 -10.92 0.78
CA LYS A 18 3.91 -10.11 0.32
C LYS A 18 3.77 -9.61 -1.10
N GLU A 19 2.58 -9.70 -1.67
CA GLU A 19 2.30 -9.16 -3.01
C GLU A 19 1.37 -7.98 -2.90
N ILE A 20 1.63 -6.95 -3.69
CA ILE A 20 0.76 -5.78 -3.73
C ILE A 20 -0.43 -6.13 -4.62
N VAL A 21 -1.63 -6.11 -4.03
CA VAL A 21 -2.84 -6.48 -4.76
C VAL A 21 -3.73 -5.28 -5.04
N ALA A 22 -3.49 -4.15 -4.39
CA ALA A 22 -4.29 -2.96 -4.61
C ALA A 22 -3.50 -1.73 -4.20
N SER A 23 -3.87 -0.59 -4.76
CA SER A 23 -3.27 0.69 -4.39
C SER A 23 -4.31 1.78 -4.59
N GLY A 24 -4.14 2.88 -3.89
CA GLY A 24 -5.07 3.99 -3.98
C GLY A 24 -4.67 5.13 -3.09
N LYS A 25 -5.48 6.19 -3.10
CA LYS A 25 -5.17 7.40 -2.34
C LYS A 25 -5.67 7.35 -0.90
N THR A 26 -6.60 6.45 -0.60
CA THR A 26 -7.09 6.32 0.76
C THR A 26 -6.99 4.88 1.21
N GLN A 27 -6.81 4.73 2.51
CA GLN A 27 -6.70 3.42 3.12
C GLN A 27 -7.96 2.59 2.89
N LEU A 28 -9.12 3.22 3.03
CA LEU A 28 -10.39 2.53 2.89
C LEU A 28 -10.60 1.99 1.49
N GLU A 29 -10.28 2.79 0.47
CA GLU A 29 -10.41 2.35 -0.91
C GLU A 29 -9.53 1.14 -1.20
N VAL A 30 -8.30 1.20 -0.72
CA VAL A 30 -7.34 0.14 -0.96
C VAL A 30 -7.78 -1.14 -0.27
N PHE A 31 -8.26 -1.00 0.96
CA PHE A 31 -8.73 -2.16 1.71
C PHE A 31 -9.93 -2.81 1.03
N LYS A 32 -10.88 -2.01 0.60
CA LYS A 32 -12.07 -2.55 -0.08
C LYS A 32 -11.70 -3.25 -1.37
N ALA A 33 -10.80 -2.66 -2.15
CA ALA A 33 -10.38 -3.27 -3.41
C ALA A 33 -9.70 -4.61 -3.16
N ALA A 34 -8.85 -4.67 -2.15
CA ALA A 34 -8.16 -5.91 -1.81
C ALA A 34 -9.14 -6.97 -1.33
N LYS A 35 -10.16 -6.57 -0.57
CA LYS A 35 -11.17 -7.51 -0.10
C LYS A 35 -11.99 -8.12 -1.22
N LEU A 36 -12.22 -7.36 -2.28
CA LEU A 36 -12.93 -7.88 -3.43
C LEU A 36 -12.17 -8.99 -4.13
N VAL A 37 -10.84 -8.86 -4.16
CA VAL A 37 -9.99 -9.84 -4.82
C VAL A 37 -9.69 -11.03 -3.90
N HIS A 38 -9.46 -10.73 -2.64
CA HIS A 38 -9.07 -11.76 -1.66
C HIS A 38 -9.93 -11.65 -0.40
N PRO A 39 -11.20 -12.07 -0.47
CA PRO A 39 -12.12 -11.88 0.66
C PRO A 39 -11.76 -12.68 1.91
N HIS A 40 -11.00 -13.75 1.75
CA HIS A 40 -10.67 -14.62 2.89
C HIS A 40 -9.22 -14.55 3.30
N LYS A 41 -8.46 -13.62 2.73
CA LYS A 41 -7.04 -13.47 3.07
C LYS A 41 -6.84 -12.34 4.04
N THR A 42 -5.75 -12.42 4.78
CA THR A 42 -5.33 -11.32 5.64
C THR A 42 -4.72 -10.23 4.78
N ILE A 43 -5.24 -9.02 4.91
CA ILE A 43 -4.80 -7.90 4.09
C ILE A 43 -4.01 -6.93 4.96
N HIS A 44 -2.83 -6.58 4.51
CA HIS A 44 -1.98 -5.59 5.16
C HIS A 44 -1.99 -4.32 4.34
N VAL A 45 -2.43 -3.23 4.94
CA VAL A 45 -2.46 -1.93 4.27
C VAL A 45 -1.32 -1.10 4.81
N SER A 46 -0.56 -0.51 3.91
CA SER A 46 0.59 0.32 4.27
C SER A 46 0.59 1.58 3.44
N TYR A 47 1.23 2.61 3.97
CA TYR A 47 1.40 3.86 3.24
C TYR A 47 2.82 3.91 2.67
N VAL A 48 2.92 4.29 1.40
CA VAL A 48 4.22 4.47 0.75
C VAL A 48 4.51 5.96 0.73
N PRO A 49 5.44 6.44 1.55
CA PRO A 49 5.72 7.87 1.60
C PRO A 49 6.39 8.35 0.33
N THR A 50 6.17 9.61 0.01
CA THR A 50 6.89 10.23 -1.07
C THR A 50 8.34 10.47 -0.61
N LYS A 51 9.21 10.75 -1.56
CA LYS A 51 10.59 11.05 -1.24
C LYS A 51 10.68 12.23 -0.28
N ARG A 52 9.83 13.23 -0.48
CA ARG A 52 9.80 14.42 0.36
C ARG A 52 9.40 14.07 1.80
N GLU A 53 8.39 13.23 1.95
CA GLU A 53 7.93 12.82 3.27
C GLU A 53 8.98 12.00 3.99
N THR A 54 9.68 11.16 3.26
CA THR A 54 10.74 10.33 3.84
C THR A 54 11.83 11.22 4.43
N VAL A 55 12.18 12.28 3.74
CA VAL A 55 13.19 13.21 4.22
C VAL A 55 12.74 13.88 5.52
N LEU A 56 11.46 14.19 5.62
CA LEU A 56 10.93 14.82 6.83
C LEU A 56 11.02 13.93 8.06
N PHE A 57 11.02 12.64 7.87
CA PHE A 57 11.10 11.69 8.98
C PHE A 57 12.52 11.36 9.40
N LEU A 58 13.48 11.85 8.67
CA LEU A 58 14.87 11.66 9.04
C LEU A 58 15.33 12.77 9.97
#